data_90d99363f631e5ec695117f1b91c0e23
#
_entry.id   90d99363f631e5ec695117f1b91c0e23
#
_cell.length_a   1.000
_cell.length_b   1.000
_cell.length_c   1.000
_cell.angle_alpha   90.00
_cell.angle_beta   90.00
_cell.angle_gamma   90.00
#
_symmetry.space_group_name_H-M   'P 1'
#
loop_
_entity.id
_entity.type
_entity.pdbx_description
1 polymer ?
#
loop_
_entity_poly.entity_id
_entity_poly.type
_entity_poly.pdbx_seq_one_letter_code
_entity_poly.pdbx_strand_id
1 'polypeptide(L)'
;MSASLADQAQPLAIALGANLPSAAGSPRQTLTMVRPQLEQLVISWTRAVSGEMRCSWSPLLETAPVGGPPGQPLYCNAVVLFAGVQRSACEAAALELLTQLHQLERRFGRDRDLEPQWGPRTLDLDLLFWGEWRLDHPRLVLPHPRLHLRPFVLEPLLAAMQRSDDWCS
;
A
#
# COMPACT_ATOMS: atom_id res chain seq x y z
N MET A 1 -3.00 -31.83 -15.34
CA MET A 1 -2.20 -30.63 -15.72
C MET A 1 -2.17 -29.74 -14.48
N SER A 2 -1.03 -29.65 -13.83
CA SER A 2 -0.89 -28.74 -12.65
C SER A 2 -0.86 -27.31 -13.19
N ALA A 3 -1.80 -26.47 -12.77
CA ALA A 3 -1.73 -25.04 -12.99
C ALA A 3 -0.37 -24.54 -12.47
N SER A 4 0.34 -23.77 -13.26
CA SER A 4 1.58 -23.12 -12.84
C SER A 4 1.27 -22.25 -11.61
N LEU A 5 2.19 -22.18 -10.64
CA LEU A 5 2.10 -21.27 -9.48
C LEU A 5 1.85 -19.80 -9.91
N ALA A 6 2.17 -19.45 -11.16
CA ALA A 6 1.88 -18.15 -11.76
C ALA A 6 0.39 -17.87 -12.05
N ASP A 7 -0.47 -18.89 -12.02
CA ASP A 7 -1.89 -18.78 -12.36
C ASP A 7 -2.80 -18.75 -11.10
N GLN A 8 -2.22 -18.82 -9.91
CA GLN A 8 -2.97 -18.69 -8.66
C GLN A 8 -3.08 -17.23 -8.23
N ALA A 9 -4.27 -16.87 -7.75
CA ALA A 9 -4.51 -15.56 -7.17
C ALA A 9 -3.50 -15.26 -6.05
N GLN A 10 -2.75 -14.17 -6.17
CA GLN A 10 -1.67 -13.80 -5.25
C GLN A 10 -2.12 -12.70 -4.30
N PRO A 11 -1.72 -12.73 -3.00
CA PRO A 11 -1.96 -11.61 -2.11
C PRO A 11 -1.05 -10.42 -2.46
N LEU A 12 -1.58 -9.20 -2.30
CA LEU A 12 -0.87 -7.96 -2.53
C LEU A 12 -1.09 -7.04 -1.33
N ALA A 13 -0.04 -6.43 -0.80
CA ALA A 13 -0.13 -5.53 0.33
C ALA A 13 0.40 -4.14 -0.01
N ILE A 14 -0.32 -3.11 0.45
CA ILE A 14 0.05 -1.71 0.29
C ILE A 14 0.01 -1.04 1.67
N ALA A 15 1.10 -0.36 2.03
CA ALA A 15 1.16 0.51 3.21
C ALA A 15 0.74 1.93 2.85
N LEU A 16 0.06 2.59 3.79
CA LEU A 16 -0.34 3.97 3.70
C LEU A 16 0.25 4.74 4.88
N GLY A 17 0.72 5.96 4.62
CA GLY A 17 1.22 6.87 5.66
C GLY A 17 0.93 8.32 5.32
N ALA A 18 0.65 9.14 6.33
CA ALA A 18 0.47 10.57 6.20
C ALA A 18 0.78 11.26 7.53
N ASN A 19 1.42 12.45 7.49
CA ASN A 19 1.63 13.28 8.67
C ASN A 19 1.41 14.78 8.41
N LEU A 20 1.02 15.13 7.19
CA LEU A 20 0.54 16.47 6.86
C LEU A 20 -0.93 16.44 6.47
N PRO A 21 -1.69 17.50 6.75
CA PRO A 21 -3.05 17.63 6.25
C PRO A 21 -3.04 17.76 4.71
N SER A 22 -4.09 17.24 4.08
CA SER A 22 -4.37 17.36 2.66
C SER A 22 -5.66 18.16 2.42
N ALA A 23 -6.08 18.28 1.17
CA ALA A 23 -7.41 18.81 0.85
C ALA A 23 -8.57 17.97 1.46
N ALA A 24 -8.31 16.71 1.82
CA ALA A 24 -9.26 15.83 2.50
C ALA A 24 -9.33 16.07 4.03
N GLY A 25 -8.45 16.91 4.58
CA GLY A 25 -8.37 17.23 6.01
C GLY A 25 -7.12 16.66 6.69
N SER A 26 -7.26 16.24 7.96
CA SER A 26 -6.17 15.65 8.75
C SER A 26 -5.60 14.37 8.12
N PRO A 27 -4.40 13.92 8.54
CA PRO A 27 -3.84 12.64 8.10
C PRO A 27 -4.81 11.47 8.25
N ARG A 28 -5.52 11.38 9.37
CA ARG A 28 -6.55 10.36 9.60
C ARG A 28 -7.69 10.44 8.59
N GLN A 29 -8.19 11.65 8.30
CA GLN A 29 -9.21 11.88 7.29
C GLN A 29 -8.71 11.54 5.89
N THR A 30 -7.46 11.92 5.55
CA THR A 30 -6.81 11.56 4.29
C THR A 30 -6.77 10.04 4.09
N LEU A 31 -6.28 9.29 5.10
CA LEU A 31 -6.22 7.83 5.00
C LEU A 31 -7.61 7.19 4.90
N THR A 32 -8.62 7.77 5.53
CA THR A 32 -10.01 7.29 5.42
C THR A 32 -10.58 7.55 4.03
N MET A 33 -10.36 8.76 3.48
CA MET A 33 -10.88 9.17 2.18
C MET A 33 -10.19 8.47 0.99
N VAL A 34 -8.94 8.07 1.15
CA VAL A 34 -8.20 7.38 0.07
C VAL A 34 -8.62 5.90 -0.07
N ARG A 35 -9.16 5.27 0.98
CA ARG A 35 -9.51 3.84 0.99
C ARG A 35 -10.35 3.41 -0.23
N PRO A 36 -11.54 3.96 -0.46
CA PRO A 36 -12.37 3.53 -1.59
C PRO A 36 -11.70 3.80 -2.94
N GLN A 37 -10.89 4.85 -3.05
CA GLN A 37 -10.17 5.17 -4.28
C GLN A 37 -9.03 4.17 -4.54
N LEU A 38 -8.31 3.75 -3.50
CA LEU A 38 -7.26 2.75 -3.59
C LEU A 38 -7.84 1.37 -3.93
N GLU A 39 -8.94 0.98 -3.30
CA GLU A 39 -9.64 -0.26 -3.62
C GLU A 39 -10.07 -0.29 -5.10
N GLN A 40 -10.73 0.76 -5.57
CA GLN A 40 -11.16 0.87 -6.96
C GLN A 40 -9.98 0.88 -7.94
N LEU A 41 -8.87 1.54 -7.59
CA LEU A 41 -7.64 1.54 -8.38
C LEU A 41 -7.12 0.12 -8.54
N VAL A 42 -6.97 -0.64 -7.44
CA VAL A 42 -6.44 -2.01 -7.48
C VAL A 42 -7.39 -2.94 -8.22
N ILE A 43 -8.71 -2.85 -7.99
CA ILE A 43 -9.73 -3.61 -8.74
C ILE A 43 -9.57 -3.37 -10.25
N SER A 44 -9.50 -2.12 -10.67
CA SER A 44 -9.37 -1.75 -12.09
C SER A 44 -8.04 -2.22 -12.68
N TRP A 45 -6.95 -2.10 -11.91
CA TRP A 45 -5.62 -2.55 -12.33
C TRP A 45 -5.54 -4.08 -12.48
N THR A 46 -6.14 -4.84 -11.57
CA THR A 46 -6.18 -6.31 -11.66
C THR A 46 -7.07 -6.80 -12.80
N ARG A 47 -7.98 -5.97 -13.31
CA ARG A 47 -9.04 -6.36 -14.24
C ARG A 47 -9.91 -7.49 -13.67
N ALA A 48 -10.01 -7.57 -12.35
CA ALA A 48 -10.82 -8.57 -11.67
C ALA A 48 -12.31 -8.39 -11.99
N VAL A 49 -13.00 -9.49 -12.11
CA VAL A 49 -14.47 -9.48 -12.15
C VAL A 49 -15.00 -9.13 -10.77
N SER A 50 -16.04 -8.31 -10.69
CA SER A 50 -16.65 -7.90 -9.42
C SER A 50 -16.92 -9.09 -8.51
N GLY A 51 -16.39 -9.02 -7.26
CA GLY A 51 -16.65 -9.99 -6.20
C GLY A 51 -15.55 -11.02 -5.96
N GLU A 52 -14.54 -11.12 -6.83
CA GLU A 52 -13.45 -12.10 -6.66
C GLU A 52 -12.31 -11.59 -5.77
N MET A 53 -12.11 -10.27 -5.70
CA MET A 53 -11.06 -9.68 -4.86
C MET A 53 -11.63 -9.23 -3.52
N ARG A 54 -10.93 -9.57 -2.45
CA ARG A 54 -11.24 -9.14 -1.09
C ARG A 54 -10.14 -8.23 -0.57
N CYS A 55 -10.50 -7.26 0.27
CA CYS A 55 -9.53 -6.40 0.92
C CYS A 55 -9.72 -6.40 2.44
N SER A 56 -8.62 -6.45 3.16
CA SER A 56 -8.56 -6.35 4.62
C SER A 56 -7.74 -5.15 5.03
N TRP A 57 -8.34 -4.27 5.82
CA TRP A 57 -7.73 -3.06 6.33
C TRP A 57 -7.28 -3.21 7.77
N SER A 58 -6.06 -2.79 8.08
CA SER A 58 -5.65 -2.59 9.46
C SER A 58 -6.41 -1.44 10.11
N PRO A 59 -6.46 -1.37 11.46
CA PRO A 59 -6.73 -0.12 12.15
C PRO A 59 -5.73 0.96 11.76
N LEU A 60 -6.09 2.24 11.98
CA LEU A 60 -5.15 3.35 11.87
C LEU A 60 -4.23 3.36 13.09
N LEU A 61 -2.92 3.46 12.86
CA LEU A 61 -1.89 3.50 13.88
C LEU A 61 -1.15 4.84 13.83
N GLU A 62 -1.08 5.55 14.96
CA GLU A 62 -0.27 6.77 15.07
C GLU A 62 1.12 6.44 15.60
N THR A 63 2.16 6.95 14.94
CA THR A 63 3.56 6.70 15.30
C THR A 63 4.40 7.95 15.19
N ALA A 64 5.49 8.01 15.98
CA ALA A 64 6.50 9.03 15.82
C ALA A 64 7.24 8.86 14.48
N PRO A 65 7.71 9.96 13.86
CA PRO A 65 8.55 9.89 12.67
C PRO A 65 9.83 9.10 12.95
N VAL A 66 10.25 8.29 11.96
CA VAL A 66 11.54 7.57 12.00
C VAL A 66 12.43 8.13 10.90
N GLY A 67 13.45 8.89 11.30
CA GLY A 67 14.35 9.59 10.37
C GLY A 67 13.76 10.87 9.77
N GLY A 68 14.49 11.47 8.82
CA GLY A 68 14.13 12.74 8.19
C GLY A 68 14.37 13.97 9.06
N PRO A 69 13.87 15.16 8.65
CA PRO A 69 14.06 16.40 9.39
C PRO A 69 13.41 16.35 10.78
N PRO A 70 13.98 17.02 11.79
CA PRO A 70 13.42 17.08 13.13
C PRO A 70 12.08 17.85 13.16
N GLY A 71 11.26 17.59 14.19
CA GLY A 71 10.03 18.34 14.43
C GLY A 71 8.86 17.95 13.51
N GLN A 72 8.94 16.81 12.83
CA GLN A 72 7.81 16.31 12.01
C GLN A 72 6.62 15.92 12.91
N PRO A 73 5.38 16.14 12.45
CA PRO A 73 4.18 15.63 13.12
C PRO A 73 4.15 14.10 13.18
N LEU A 74 3.31 13.55 14.06
CA LEU A 74 3.04 12.12 14.12
C LEU A 74 2.49 11.62 12.78
N TYR A 75 2.93 10.44 12.36
CA TYR A 75 2.37 9.73 11.22
C TYR A 75 1.10 8.98 11.62
N CYS A 76 0.11 9.03 10.74
CA CYS A 76 -0.99 8.08 10.72
C CYS A 76 -0.67 7.02 9.66
N ASN A 77 -0.67 5.74 10.07
CA ASN A 77 -0.29 4.62 9.23
C ASN A 77 -1.43 3.60 9.12
N ALA A 78 -1.49 2.90 8.02
CA ALA A 78 -2.35 1.74 7.80
C ALA A 78 -1.73 0.79 6.78
N VAL A 79 -2.23 -0.43 6.73
CA VAL A 79 -1.94 -1.39 5.66
C VAL A 79 -3.26 -1.97 5.15
N VAL A 80 -3.34 -2.16 3.85
CA VAL A 80 -4.38 -2.95 3.20
C VAL A 80 -3.77 -4.18 2.57
N LEU A 81 -4.43 -5.33 2.80
CA LEU A 81 -4.13 -6.61 2.16
C LEU A 81 -5.24 -6.92 1.16
N PHE A 82 -4.87 -7.13 -0.09
CA PHE A 82 -5.76 -7.61 -1.14
C PHE A 82 -5.53 -9.10 -1.35
N ALA A 83 -6.58 -9.90 -1.31
CA ALA A 83 -6.58 -11.31 -1.67
C ALA A 83 -7.36 -11.51 -2.97
N GLY A 84 -7.00 -12.52 -3.73
CA GLY A 84 -7.66 -12.80 -4.99
C GLY A 84 -7.18 -11.98 -6.19
N VAL A 85 -5.95 -11.44 -6.11
CA VAL A 85 -5.33 -10.74 -7.25
C VAL A 85 -5.00 -11.76 -8.34
N GLN A 86 -5.78 -11.77 -9.42
CA GLN A 86 -5.64 -12.75 -10.52
C GLN A 86 -4.65 -12.30 -11.61
N ARG A 87 -4.22 -11.04 -11.57
CA ARG A 87 -3.22 -10.55 -12.52
C ARG A 87 -1.89 -11.23 -12.26
N SER A 88 -1.28 -11.79 -13.32
CA SER A 88 0.04 -12.42 -13.23
C SER A 88 1.11 -11.40 -12.85
N ALA A 89 1.93 -11.75 -11.86
CA ALA A 89 3.00 -10.89 -11.39
C ALA A 89 4.10 -10.76 -12.46
N CYS A 90 4.35 -9.54 -12.89
CA CYS A 90 5.43 -9.19 -13.81
C CYS A 90 5.87 -7.74 -13.59
N GLU A 91 7.07 -7.41 -14.04
CA GLU A 91 7.67 -6.08 -13.91
C GLU A 91 6.76 -4.97 -14.48
N ALA A 92 6.27 -5.15 -15.70
CA ALA A 92 5.41 -4.15 -16.35
C ALA A 92 4.14 -3.86 -15.54
N ALA A 93 3.49 -4.90 -15.01
CA ALA A 93 2.29 -4.74 -14.19
C ALA A 93 2.59 -4.07 -12.85
N ALA A 94 3.70 -4.40 -12.21
CA ALA A 94 4.12 -3.78 -10.95
C ALA A 94 4.47 -2.30 -11.12
N LEU A 95 5.18 -1.93 -12.19
CA LEU A 95 5.51 -0.54 -12.51
C LEU A 95 4.28 0.27 -12.93
N GLU A 96 3.31 -0.35 -13.58
CA GLU A 96 2.02 0.27 -13.87
C GLU A 96 1.28 0.60 -12.57
N LEU A 97 1.19 -0.36 -11.64
CA LEU A 97 0.57 -0.13 -10.33
C LEU A 97 1.29 0.99 -9.58
N LEU A 98 2.62 0.95 -9.50
CA LEU A 98 3.41 2.00 -8.85
C LEU A 98 3.09 3.38 -9.43
N THR A 99 2.98 3.49 -10.75
CA THR A 99 2.65 4.76 -11.42
C THR A 99 1.25 5.24 -11.03
N GLN A 100 0.27 4.35 -10.95
CA GLN A 100 -1.08 4.68 -10.53
C GLN A 100 -1.15 5.07 -9.05
N LEU A 101 -0.37 4.42 -8.17
CA LEU A 101 -0.26 4.80 -6.75
C LEU A 101 0.32 6.22 -6.62
N HIS A 102 1.38 6.55 -7.35
CA HIS A 102 1.95 7.92 -7.37
C HIS A 102 0.95 8.96 -7.90
N GLN A 103 0.13 8.61 -8.88
CA GLN A 103 -0.94 9.51 -9.35
C GLN A 103 -2.00 9.73 -8.27
N LEU A 104 -2.35 8.69 -7.51
CA LEU A 104 -3.27 8.81 -6.38
C LEU A 104 -2.69 9.70 -5.27
N GLU A 105 -1.40 9.53 -4.92
CA GLU A 105 -0.72 10.41 -3.97
C GLU A 105 -0.79 11.88 -4.40
N ARG A 106 -0.54 12.18 -5.68
CA ARG A 106 -0.62 13.56 -6.23
C ARG A 106 -2.01 14.16 -6.07
N ARG A 107 -3.07 13.38 -6.24
CA ARG A 107 -4.45 13.85 -6.02
C ARG A 107 -4.70 14.30 -4.58
N PHE A 108 -3.94 13.73 -3.62
CA PHE A 108 -3.97 14.12 -2.21
C PHE A 108 -2.89 15.15 -1.84
N GLY A 109 -2.30 15.81 -2.85
CA GLY A 109 -1.37 16.92 -2.66
C GLY A 109 0.09 16.54 -2.46
N ARG A 110 0.47 15.26 -2.71
CA ARG A 110 1.87 14.83 -2.67
C ARG A 110 2.67 15.40 -3.83
N ASP A 111 3.79 16.03 -3.53
CA ASP A 111 4.75 16.50 -4.53
C ASP A 111 6.13 15.91 -4.24
N ARG A 112 6.44 14.78 -4.88
CA ARG A 112 7.70 14.06 -4.69
C ARG A 112 8.94 14.83 -5.15
N ASP A 113 8.76 15.79 -6.07
CA ASP A 113 9.87 16.57 -6.63
C ASP A 113 10.29 17.71 -5.69
N LEU A 114 9.36 18.18 -4.84
CA LEU A 114 9.60 19.27 -3.88
C LEU A 114 9.83 18.78 -2.45
N GLU A 115 9.46 17.54 -2.12
CA GLU A 115 9.57 17.01 -0.76
C GLU A 115 10.97 16.47 -0.47
N PRO A 116 11.54 16.79 0.71
CA PRO A 116 12.81 16.20 1.13
C PRO A 116 12.65 14.70 1.37
N GLN A 117 13.73 13.97 1.16
CA GLN A 117 13.77 12.54 1.46
C GLN A 117 13.42 12.29 2.94
N TRP A 118 12.45 11.39 3.19
CA TRP A 118 11.87 11.09 4.50
C TRP A 118 11.23 12.30 5.21
N GLY A 119 10.92 13.34 4.45
CA GLY A 119 10.20 14.49 4.95
C GLY A 119 8.72 14.23 5.20
N PRO A 120 8.03 15.21 5.80
CA PRO A 120 6.60 15.13 6.03
C PRO A 120 5.84 15.09 4.70
N ARG A 121 4.68 14.40 4.70
CA ARG A 121 3.91 14.17 3.47
C ARG A 121 2.41 14.06 3.71
N THR A 122 1.65 14.43 2.71
CA THR A 122 0.18 14.37 2.74
C THR A 122 -0.35 12.95 2.57
N LEU A 123 0.33 12.12 1.76
CA LEU A 123 0.02 10.71 1.52
C LEU A 123 1.24 9.98 0.95
N ASP A 124 1.51 8.80 1.47
CA ASP A 124 2.53 7.87 0.98
C ASP A 124 1.87 6.51 0.76
N LEU A 125 2.08 5.91 -0.40
CA LEU A 125 1.54 4.60 -0.77
C LEU A 125 2.70 3.71 -1.22
N ASP A 126 3.08 2.76 -0.36
CA ASP A 126 4.18 1.84 -0.61
C ASP A 126 3.64 0.43 -0.95
N LEU A 127 3.99 -0.10 -2.12
CA LEU A 127 3.76 -1.50 -2.44
C LEU A 127 4.74 -2.36 -1.62
N LEU A 128 4.19 -3.23 -0.76
CA LEU A 128 4.99 -4.02 0.18
C LEU A 128 5.44 -5.36 -0.41
N PHE A 129 4.52 -6.09 -1.00
CA PHE A 129 4.77 -7.35 -1.68
C PHE A 129 3.62 -7.72 -2.62
N TRP A 130 3.90 -8.63 -3.54
CA TRP A 130 2.93 -9.26 -4.42
C TRP A 130 3.19 -10.77 -4.45
N GLY A 131 2.47 -11.50 -3.60
CA GLY A 131 2.72 -12.92 -3.35
C GLY A 131 4.16 -13.18 -2.92
N GLU A 132 4.75 -14.22 -3.47
CA GLU A 132 6.16 -14.55 -3.28
C GLU A 132 7.07 -14.01 -4.39
N TRP A 133 6.49 -13.25 -5.33
CA TRP A 133 7.22 -12.72 -6.46
C TRP A 133 8.25 -11.66 -6.04
N ARG A 134 9.43 -11.73 -6.65
CA ARG A 134 10.55 -10.85 -6.34
C ARG A 134 10.86 -9.96 -7.54
N LEU A 135 11.08 -8.68 -7.27
CA LEU A 135 11.49 -7.69 -8.25
C LEU A 135 12.65 -6.87 -7.69
N ASP A 136 13.71 -6.74 -8.48
CA ASP A 136 14.80 -5.82 -8.23
C ASP A 136 14.91 -4.85 -9.42
N HIS A 137 14.24 -3.72 -9.30
CA HIS A 137 14.19 -2.68 -10.33
C HIS A 137 14.51 -1.32 -9.69
N PRO A 138 15.21 -0.38 -10.37
CA PRO A 138 15.59 0.92 -9.79
C PRO A 138 14.43 1.73 -9.19
N ARG A 139 13.22 1.54 -9.70
CA ARG A 139 12.02 2.24 -9.22
C ARG A 139 11.23 1.47 -8.17
N LEU A 140 11.42 0.15 -8.05
CA LEU A 140 10.62 -0.71 -7.18
C LEU A 140 11.35 -2.00 -6.83
N VAL A 141 11.50 -2.26 -5.56
CA VAL A 141 12.03 -3.54 -5.05
C VAL A 141 10.92 -4.26 -4.29
N LEU A 142 10.67 -5.52 -4.63
CA LEU A 142 9.68 -6.36 -3.96
C LEU A 142 10.30 -7.69 -3.49
N PRO A 143 10.01 -8.15 -2.29
CA PRO A 143 9.32 -7.44 -1.21
C PRO A 143 10.00 -6.14 -0.84
N HIS A 144 9.25 -5.17 -0.30
CA HIS A 144 9.79 -3.86 0.07
C HIS A 144 11.01 -4.02 1.01
N PRO A 145 12.18 -3.45 0.68
CA PRO A 145 13.46 -3.81 1.33
C PRO A 145 13.51 -3.45 2.83
N ARG A 146 12.70 -2.50 3.28
CA ARG A 146 12.62 -2.08 4.69
C ARG A 146 11.39 -2.61 5.42
N LEU A 147 10.65 -3.55 4.83
CA LEU A 147 9.44 -4.11 5.44
C LEU A 147 9.70 -4.64 6.85
N HIS A 148 10.75 -5.45 7.00
CA HIS A 148 11.12 -6.09 8.27
C HIS A 148 11.74 -5.14 9.31
N LEU A 149 12.09 -3.91 8.92
CA LEU A 149 12.72 -2.91 9.79
C LEU A 149 11.73 -1.84 10.28
N ARG A 150 10.46 -1.90 9.86
CA ARG A 150 9.46 -0.86 10.13
C ARG A 150 8.31 -1.39 10.99
N PRO A 151 8.37 -1.28 12.33
CA PRO A 151 7.27 -1.71 13.20
C PRO A 151 5.93 -1.08 12.84
N PHE A 152 5.94 0.20 12.42
CA PHE A 152 4.76 0.96 11.97
C PHE A 152 4.16 0.45 10.64
N VAL A 153 4.82 -0.49 9.97
CA VAL A 153 4.31 -1.24 8.81
C VAL A 153 3.96 -2.67 9.21
N LEU A 154 4.82 -3.34 9.97
CA LEU A 154 4.63 -4.73 10.39
C LEU A 154 3.39 -4.92 11.27
N GLU A 155 3.19 -4.03 12.25
CA GLU A 155 2.05 -4.12 13.15
C GLU A 155 0.71 -3.98 12.41
N PRO A 156 0.49 -2.94 11.56
CA PRO A 156 -0.70 -2.88 10.73
C PRO A 156 -0.83 -4.04 9.75
N LEU A 157 0.27 -4.53 9.16
CA LEU A 157 0.23 -5.68 8.25
C LEU A 157 -0.29 -6.93 8.96
N LEU A 158 0.23 -7.24 10.15
CA LEU A 158 -0.24 -8.37 10.95
C LEU A 158 -1.73 -8.23 11.31
N ALA A 159 -2.17 -7.03 11.68
CA ALA A 159 -3.57 -6.77 11.96
C ALA A 159 -4.48 -6.95 10.73
N ALA A 160 -4.01 -6.56 9.54
CA ALA A 160 -4.72 -6.79 8.28
C ALA A 160 -4.78 -8.29 7.94
N MET A 161 -3.69 -9.04 8.17
CA MET A 161 -3.64 -10.49 7.96
C MET A 161 -4.60 -11.23 8.89
N GLN A 162 -4.61 -10.93 10.19
CA GLN A 162 -5.53 -11.53 11.16
C GLN A 162 -6.99 -11.32 10.77
N ARG A 163 -7.36 -10.14 10.29
CA ARG A 163 -8.71 -9.86 9.79
C ARG A 163 -9.04 -10.59 8.49
N SER A 164 -8.04 -10.97 7.71
CA SER A 164 -8.25 -11.76 6.50
C SER A 164 -8.55 -13.23 6.81
N ASP A 165 -8.08 -13.75 7.93
CA ASP A 165 -8.36 -15.14 8.36
C ASP A 165 -9.85 -15.35 8.64
N ASP A 166 -10.58 -14.29 9.04
CA ASP A 166 -12.04 -14.31 9.21
C ASP A 166 -12.81 -14.55 7.88
N TRP A 167 -12.13 -14.46 6.72
CA TRP A 167 -12.76 -14.76 5.42
C TRP A 167 -12.86 -16.27 5.13
N CYS A 168 -12.13 -17.09 5.88
CA CYS A 168 -12.11 -18.54 5.73
C CYS A 168 -13.10 -19.24 6.69
N SER A 169 -13.79 -18.48 7.52
CA SER A 169 -14.81 -18.94 8.48
C SER A 169 -16.20 -18.72 7.95
#